data_a8f9f993e347c9291120c49b6228ebb8
#
_entry.id   a8f9f993e347c9291120c49b6228ebb8
#
_cell.length_a   1.000
_cell.length_b   1.000
_cell.length_c   1.000
_cell.angle_alpha   90.00
_cell.angle_beta   90.00
_cell.angle_gamma   90.00
#
_symmetry.space_group_name_H-M   'P 1'
#
loop_
_entity.id
_entity.type
_entity.pdbx_description
1 polymer ?
#
loop_
_entity_poly.entity_id
_entity_poly.type
_entity_poly.pdbx_seq_one_letter_code
_entity_poly.pdbx_strand_id
1 'polypeptide(L)'
;MIYVYGDDGADANKERVIAVSVIAGREEWWQSVEDQWVVRCGEIPFHATDCESNHGDYEHIPNEENKAMYRDLTGILAASMVGGIGIAIDLTAQKKIIPGAMPLAYYRAFLECVEKAANVAENLGEVAELTFDISTENEYNADLLYSWARNGDARFRQWLAPKISFVPWRESVRVQAADLLAFEAWKALDHTVGPVKRTRRSWELLRATQRFETYSYSEDWFRDLKAHLDSGELENIVGFNESDYKAWLKTTGCQHSISNLFHFLGWISKKIDNPVTAP
;
A
#
# COMPACT_ATOMS: atom_id res chain seq x y z
N MET A 1 1.47 21.04 -4.96
CA MET A 1 0.68 19.90 -4.44
C MET A 1 1.22 18.62 -5.03
N ILE A 2 1.31 17.58 -4.24
CA ILE A 2 1.73 16.24 -4.67
C ILE A 2 0.49 15.36 -4.77
N TYR A 3 0.31 14.72 -5.91
CA TYR A 3 -0.74 13.75 -6.14
C TYR A 3 -0.19 12.34 -5.93
N VAL A 4 -0.84 11.58 -5.08
CA VAL A 4 -0.43 10.24 -4.68
C VAL A 4 -1.53 9.25 -5.05
N TYR A 5 -1.20 8.26 -5.85
CA TYR A 5 -2.14 7.22 -6.26
C TYR A 5 -1.70 5.88 -5.72
N GLY A 6 -2.64 5.11 -5.21
CA GLY A 6 -2.38 3.83 -4.57
C GLY A 6 -3.28 2.71 -5.04
N ASP A 7 -2.77 1.50 -4.89
CA ASP A 7 -3.48 0.26 -5.16
C ASP A 7 -2.92 -0.88 -4.31
N ASP A 8 -3.64 -2.00 -4.27
CA ASP A 8 -3.17 -3.23 -3.63
C ASP A 8 -3.04 -4.40 -4.62
N GLY A 9 -2.24 -5.38 -4.24
CA GLY A 9 -2.05 -6.61 -4.97
C GLY A 9 -1.78 -7.78 -4.03
N ALA A 10 -2.23 -8.98 -4.41
CA ALA A 10 -2.04 -10.17 -3.61
C ALA A 10 -1.98 -11.42 -4.48
N ASP A 11 -1.53 -12.54 -3.92
CA ASP A 11 -1.74 -13.83 -4.55
C ASP A 11 -3.24 -14.20 -4.58
N ALA A 12 -3.62 -15.07 -5.53
CA ALA A 12 -5.02 -15.35 -5.87
C ALA A 12 -5.95 -15.66 -4.69
N ASN A 13 -5.40 -16.27 -3.63
CA ASN A 13 -6.17 -16.61 -2.42
C ASN A 13 -5.89 -15.65 -1.25
N LYS A 14 -5.07 -14.63 -1.43
CA LYS A 14 -4.58 -13.74 -0.35
C LYS A 14 -4.00 -14.54 0.84
N GLU A 15 -3.23 -15.61 0.55
CA GLU A 15 -2.72 -16.53 1.57
C GLU A 15 -1.23 -16.39 1.84
N ARG A 16 -0.44 -15.96 0.84
CA ARG A 16 1.01 -15.88 0.96
C ARG A 16 1.53 -14.48 1.09
N VAL A 17 1.11 -13.59 0.22
CA VAL A 17 1.62 -12.22 0.17
C VAL A 17 0.50 -11.26 -0.18
N ILE A 18 0.47 -10.13 0.50
CA ILE A 18 -0.27 -8.93 0.12
C ILE A 18 0.70 -7.77 0.00
N ALA A 19 0.44 -6.86 -0.93
CA ALA A 19 1.16 -5.61 -1.02
C ALA A 19 0.18 -4.45 -1.21
N VAL A 20 0.54 -3.29 -0.70
CA VAL A 20 -0.09 -2.00 -1.01
C VAL A 20 1.01 -1.09 -1.54
N SER A 21 0.72 -0.33 -2.57
CA SER A 21 1.67 0.60 -3.14
C SER A 21 1.11 2.00 -3.26
N VAL A 22 2.00 2.97 -3.33
CA VAL A 22 1.68 4.35 -3.71
C VAL A 22 2.74 4.88 -4.67
N ILE A 23 2.29 5.68 -5.65
CA ILE A 23 3.16 6.46 -6.53
C ILE A 23 2.81 7.94 -6.35
N ALA A 24 3.83 8.76 -6.16
CA ALA A 24 3.70 10.19 -5.91
C ALA A 24 4.34 11.01 -7.03
N GLY A 25 3.71 12.10 -7.39
CA GLY A 25 4.23 13.02 -8.39
C GLY A 25 3.47 14.35 -8.41
N ARG A 26 4.09 15.36 -9.03
CA ARG A 26 3.40 16.60 -9.37
C ARG A 26 2.50 16.39 -10.58
N GLU A 27 1.55 17.28 -10.79
CA GLU A 27 0.61 17.18 -11.90
C GLU A 27 1.29 17.06 -13.26
N GLU A 28 2.31 17.88 -13.51
CA GLU A 28 3.06 17.86 -14.77
C GLU A 28 3.83 16.55 -14.99
N TRP A 29 4.25 15.86 -13.92
CA TRP A 29 4.92 14.56 -14.03
C TRP A 29 3.90 13.46 -14.36
N TRP A 30 2.75 13.52 -13.72
CA TRP A 30 1.65 12.60 -13.99
C TRP A 30 1.09 12.77 -15.40
N GLN A 31 0.92 14.00 -15.88
CA GLN A 31 0.45 14.24 -17.25
C GLN A 31 1.35 13.57 -18.29
N SER A 32 2.67 13.64 -18.10
CA SER A 32 3.63 12.96 -18.99
C SER A 32 3.50 11.43 -18.94
N VAL A 33 3.15 10.85 -17.80
CA VAL A 33 2.88 9.41 -17.69
C VAL A 33 1.56 9.08 -18.40
N GLU A 34 0.48 9.80 -18.12
CA GLU A 34 -0.85 9.58 -18.68
C GLU A 34 -0.83 9.63 -20.22
N ASP A 35 -0.21 10.65 -20.80
CA ASP A 35 -0.14 10.82 -22.25
C ASP A 35 0.50 9.60 -22.95
N GLN A 36 1.59 9.07 -22.39
CA GLN A 36 2.27 7.89 -22.91
C GLN A 36 1.52 6.59 -22.63
N TRP A 37 0.91 6.49 -21.43
CA TRP A 37 0.18 5.32 -21.00
C TRP A 37 -1.06 5.06 -21.88
N VAL A 38 -1.86 6.11 -22.10
CA VAL A 38 -3.07 6.03 -22.93
C VAL A 38 -2.70 5.64 -24.37
N VAL A 39 -1.63 6.22 -24.93
CA VAL A 39 -1.16 5.86 -26.28
C VAL A 39 -0.76 4.38 -26.34
N ARG A 40 -0.12 3.85 -25.28
CA ARG A 40 0.34 2.46 -25.24
C ARG A 40 -0.78 1.45 -25.01
N CYS A 41 -1.73 1.78 -24.14
CA CYS A 41 -2.86 0.91 -23.80
C CYS A 41 -4.00 0.94 -24.82
N GLY A 42 -4.17 2.09 -25.54
CA GLY A 42 -5.32 2.28 -26.40
C GLY A 42 -6.63 2.29 -25.62
N GLU A 43 -7.57 1.44 -26.02
CA GLU A 43 -8.91 1.34 -25.40
C GLU A 43 -8.96 0.37 -24.21
N ILE A 44 -7.89 -0.38 -23.95
CA ILE A 44 -7.86 -1.41 -22.90
C ILE A 44 -7.25 -0.82 -21.63
N PRO A 45 -8.03 -0.62 -20.55
CA PRO A 45 -7.49 -0.16 -19.28
C PRO A 45 -6.49 -1.19 -18.72
N PHE A 46 -5.32 -0.73 -18.29
CA PHE A 46 -4.29 -1.63 -17.78
C PHE A 46 -4.65 -2.21 -16.41
N HIS A 47 -4.49 -3.52 -16.28
CA HIS A 47 -4.54 -4.26 -15.02
C HIS A 47 -3.39 -5.28 -14.99
N ALA A 48 -2.48 -5.14 -14.04
CA ALA A 48 -1.20 -5.84 -14.04
C ALA A 48 -1.36 -7.37 -14.00
N THR A 49 -2.26 -7.87 -13.15
CA THR A 49 -2.52 -9.31 -13.02
C THR A 49 -3.10 -9.91 -14.29
N ASP A 50 -4.07 -9.24 -14.91
CA ASP A 50 -4.72 -9.74 -16.12
C ASP A 50 -3.77 -9.68 -17.32
N CYS A 51 -3.00 -8.60 -17.45
CA CYS A 51 -1.99 -8.46 -18.50
C CYS A 51 -0.90 -9.54 -18.40
N GLU A 52 -0.37 -9.80 -17.19
CA GLU A 52 0.66 -10.81 -16.96
C GLU A 52 0.12 -12.24 -17.18
N SER A 53 -1.13 -12.51 -16.78
CA SER A 53 -1.76 -13.85 -16.87
C SER A 53 -2.49 -14.10 -18.19
N ASN A 54 -2.56 -13.12 -19.06
CA ASN A 54 -3.31 -13.19 -20.33
C ASN A 54 -4.79 -13.50 -20.09
N HIS A 55 -5.41 -12.78 -19.14
CA HIS A 55 -6.78 -13.00 -18.69
C HIS A 55 -7.65 -11.74 -18.87
N GLY A 56 -8.98 -11.88 -18.71
CA GLY A 56 -9.91 -10.76 -18.81
C GLY A 56 -9.84 -10.03 -20.17
N ASP A 57 -9.68 -8.72 -20.14
CA ASP A 57 -9.59 -7.89 -21.35
C ASP A 57 -8.38 -8.26 -22.25
N TYR A 58 -7.43 -9.07 -21.74
CA TYR A 58 -6.20 -9.46 -22.43
C TYR A 58 -6.24 -10.85 -23.06
N GLU A 59 -7.32 -11.63 -22.90
CA GLU A 59 -7.43 -13.00 -23.44
C GLU A 59 -7.27 -13.09 -24.95
N HIS A 60 -7.69 -12.04 -25.66
CA HIS A 60 -7.65 -11.98 -27.10
C HIS A 60 -6.37 -11.35 -27.68
N ILE A 61 -5.49 -10.87 -26.83
CA ILE A 61 -4.23 -10.27 -27.21
C ILE A 61 -3.13 -11.34 -27.20
N PRO A 62 -2.26 -11.42 -28.21
CA PRO A 62 -1.13 -12.35 -28.17
C PRO A 62 -0.27 -12.15 -26.92
N ASN A 63 0.09 -13.21 -26.26
CA ASN A 63 0.85 -13.17 -25.00
C ASN A 63 2.16 -12.35 -25.10
N GLU A 64 2.83 -12.38 -26.26
CA GLU A 64 4.04 -11.58 -26.48
C GLU A 64 3.74 -10.07 -26.55
N GLU A 65 2.56 -9.71 -27.01
CA GLU A 65 2.10 -8.31 -27.04
C GLU A 65 1.73 -7.84 -25.62
N ASN A 66 1.05 -8.67 -24.81
CA ASN A 66 0.79 -8.38 -23.40
C ASN A 66 2.09 -8.20 -22.63
N LYS A 67 3.08 -9.06 -22.84
CA LYS A 67 4.42 -8.90 -22.24
C LYS A 67 5.13 -7.65 -22.72
N ALA A 68 4.97 -7.28 -23.99
CA ALA A 68 5.51 -6.05 -24.53
C ALA A 68 4.84 -4.84 -23.89
N MET A 69 3.50 -4.83 -23.80
CA MET A 69 2.74 -3.78 -23.12
C MET A 69 3.21 -3.59 -21.67
N TYR A 70 3.25 -4.67 -20.90
CA TYR A 70 3.72 -4.64 -19.52
C TYR A 70 5.13 -4.02 -19.39
N ARG A 71 6.05 -4.44 -20.26
CA ARG A 71 7.42 -3.92 -20.29
C ARG A 71 7.46 -2.44 -20.66
N ASP A 72 6.66 -2.02 -21.66
CA ASP A 72 6.64 -0.64 -22.13
C ASP A 72 6.07 0.30 -21.07
N LEU A 73 4.98 -0.10 -20.37
CA LEU A 73 4.40 0.63 -19.26
C LEU A 73 5.36 0.75 -18.08
N THR A 74 6.07 -0.34 -17.75
CA THR A 74 7.17 -0.28 -16.77
C THR A 74 8.25 0.71 -17.20
N GLY A 75 8.59 0.74 -18.49
CA GLY A 75 9.54 1.68 -19.07
C GLY A 75 9.10 3.14 -18.96
N ILE A 76 7.81 3.42 -19.17
CA ILE A 76 7.21 4.76 -19.00
C ILE A 76 7.39 5.23 -17.55
N LEU A 77 7.06 4.39 -16.57
CA LEU A 77 7.28 4.75 -15.16
C LEU A 77 8.76 4.95 -14.83
N ALA A 78 9.63 4.07 -15.30
CA ALA A 78 11.06 4.18 -15.07
C ALA A 78 11.68 5.45 -15.70
N ALA A 79 11.14 5.92 -16.81
CA ALA A 79 11.61 7.14 -17.48
C ALA A 79 10.99 8.43 -16.90
N SER A 80 9.88 8.33 -16.18
CA SER A 80 9.16 9.49 -15.64
C SER A 80 9.85 10.10 -14.43
N MET A 81 9.30 11.21 -13.93
CA MET A 81 9.75 11.85 -12.68
C MET A 81 8.94 11.42 -11.45
N VAL A 82 7.88 10.61 -11.63
CA VAL A 82 7.15 10.05 -10.49
C VAL A 82 8.01 9.05 -9.73
N GLY A 83 7.71 8.84 -8.46
CA GLY A 83 8.38 7.85 -7.64
C GLY A 83 7.37 7.11 -6.77
N GLY A 84 7.69 5.90 -6.37
CA GLY A 84 6.73 5.08 -5.65
C GLY A 84 7.35 4.11 -4.66
N ILE A 85 6.50 3.62 -3.78
CA ILE A 85 6.85 2.65 -2.76
C ILE A 85 5.80 1.56 -2.70
N GLY A 86 6.25 0.31 -2.60
CA GLY A 86 5.41 -0.84 -2.32
C GLY A 86 5.73 -1.42 -0.96
N ILE A 87 4.70 -1.71 -0.18
CA ILE A 87 4.80 -2.37 1.12
C ILE A 87 4.24 -3.77 0.98
N ALA A 88 5.06 -4.80 1.10
CA ALA A 88 4.67 -6.18 0.94
C ALA A 88 4.78 -6.97 2.25
N ILE A 89 3.81 -7.82 2.54
CA ILE A 89 3.70 -8.57 3.80
C ILE A 89 3.64 -10.06 3.50
N ASP A 90 4.54 -10.84 4.12
CA ASP A 90 4.50 -12.29 4.13
C ASP A 90 3.39 -12.77 5.08
N LEU A 91 2.22 -13.06 4.51
CA LEU A 91 1.05 -13.53 5.25
C LEU A 91 1.28 -14.91 5.90
N THR A 92 2.09 -15.77 5.28
CA THR A 92 2.42 -17.09 5.83
C THR A 92 3.23 -16.94 7.12
N ALA A 93 4.23 -16.09 7.09
CA ALA A 93 5.04 -15.78 8.28
C ALA A 93 4.20 -15.07 9.36
N GLN A 94 3.39 -14.09 8.96
CA GLN A 94 2.50 -13.38 9.88
C GLN A 94 1.54 -14.34 10.58
N LYS A 95 0.86 -15.23 9.82
CA LYS A 95 -0.07 -16.23 10.38
C LYS A 95 0.61 -17.19 11.35
N LYS A 96 1.86 -17.57 11.04
CA LYS A 96 2.66 -18.48 11.88
C LYS A 96 3.10 -17.82 13.19
N ILE A 97 3.48 -16.55 13.16
CA ILE A 97 4.16 -15.88 14.27
C ILE A 97 3.19 -15.02 15.10
N ILE A 98 2.29 -14.29 14.42
CA ILE A 98 1.30 -13.39 15.04
C ILE A 98 -0.08 -13.64 14.41
N PRO A 99 -0.72 -14.79 14.65
CA PRO A 99 -1.95 -15.19 13.94
C PRO A 99 -3.10 -14.20 14.12
N GLY A 100 -3.21 -13.54 15.27
CA GLY A 100 -4.24 -12.55 15.54
C GLY A 100 -4.13 -11.26 14.72
N ALA A 101 -3.03 -11.04 14.01
CA ALA A 101 -2.82 -9.85 13.19
C ALA A 101 -3.18 -10.04 11.71
N MET A 102 -3.63 -11.23 11.29
CA MET A 102 -3.93 -11.54 9.88
C MET A 102 -4.91 -10.56 9.21
N PRO A 103 -6.06 -10.20 9.83
CA PRO A 103 -7.01 -9.26 9.21
C PRO A 103 -6.46 -7.85 9.03
N LEU A 104 -5.26 -7.58 9.56
CA LEU A 104 -4.67 -6.25 9.64
C LEU A 104 -3.58 -6.00 8.60
N ALA A 105 -3.20 -7.02 7.83
CA ALA A 105 -2.09 -6.93 6.88
C ALA A 105 -2.28 -5.78 5.88
N TYR A 106 -3.45 -5.71 5.24
CA TYR A 106 -3.79 -4.62 4.32
C TYR A 106 -3.65 -3.24 5.00
N TYR A 107 -4.29 -3.06 6.14
CA TYR A 107 -4.32 -1.77 6.85
C TYR A 107 -2.95 -1.34 7.35
N ARG A 108 -2.11 -2.31 7.72
CA ARG A 108 -0.71 -2.05 8.07
C ARG A 108 0.06 -1.49 6.87
N ALA A 109 -0.01 -2.18 5.73
CA ALA A 109 0.66 -1.74 4.51
C ALA A 109 0.11 -0.39 4.02
N PHE A 110 -1.22 -0.22 4.04
CA PHE A 110 -1.89 1.02 3.69
C PHE A 110 -1.40 2.21 4.54
N LEU A 111 -1.40 2.07 5.87
CA LEU A 111 -0.98 3.17 6.74
C LEU A 111 0.50 3.53 6.54
N GLU A 112 1.35 2.56 6.28
CA GLU A 112 2.75 2.84 5.96
C GLU A 112 2.88 3.59 4.63
N CYS A 113 2.08 3.25 3.63
CA CYS A 113 2.00 4.02 2.38
C CYS A 113 1.57 5.47 2.64
N VAL A 114 0.57 5.69 3.52
CA VAL A 114 0.13 7.03 3.94
C VAL A 114 1.27 7.79 4.63
N GLU A 115 2.03 7.14 5.51
CA GLU A 115 3.19 7.73 6.18
C GLU A 115 4.29 8.12 5.17
N LYS A 116 4.58 7.25 4.21
CA LYS A 116 5.56 7.55 3.16
C LYS A 116 5.12 8.70 2.26
N ALA A 117 3.83 8.78 1.94
CA ALA A 117 3.27 9.92 1.21
C ALA A 117 3.45 11.23 1.99
N ALA A 118 3.20 11.22 3.31
CA ALA A 118 3.44 12.39 4.16
C ALA A 118 4.93 12.79 4.20
N ASN A 119 5.85 11.82 4.25
CA ASN A 119 7.29 12.08 4.22
C ASN A 119 7.72 12.74 2.88
N VAL A 120 7.19 12.27 1.75
CA VAL A 120 7.47 12.87 0.44
C VAL A 120 6.93 14.31 0.41
N ALA A 121 5.71 14.53 0.87
CA ALA A 121 5.08 15.84 0.93
C ALA A 121 5.89 16.82 1.81
N GLU A 122 6.30 16.40 2.99
CA GLU A 122 7.15 17.15 3.91
C GLU A 122 8.49 17.53 3.27
N ASN A 123 9.18 16.57 2.65
CA ASN A 123 10.47 16.80 1.99
C ASN A 123 10.37 17.80 0.82
N LEU A 124 9.22 17.85 0.15
CA LEU A 124 8.96 18.77 -0.96
C LEU A 124 8.33 20.09 -0.51
N GLY A 125 7.92 20.19 0.76
CA GLY A 125 7.21 21.36 1.30
C GLY A 125 5.81 21.56 0.69
N GLU A 126 5.18 20.47 0.26
CA GLU A 126 3.89 20.47 -0.44
C GLU A 126 2.90 19.52 0.24
N VAL A 127 1.59 19.78 0.12
CA VAL A 127 0.55 18.88 0.63
C VAL A 127 0.35 17.73 -0.35
N ALA A 128 0.23 16.49 0.17
CA ALA A 128 -0.14 15.31 -0.60
C ALA A 128 -1.65 15.09 -0.60
N GLU A 129 -2.21 14.86 -1.78
CA GLU A 129 -3.57 14.40 -2.01
C GLU A 129 -3.53 12.93 -2.42
N LEU A 130 -4.23 12.06 -1.68
CA LEU A 130 -4.21 10.62 -1.88
C LEU A 130 -5.49 10.14 -2.55
N THR A 131 -5.31 9.31 -3.58
CA THR A 131 -6.38 8.61 -4.28
C THR A 131 -6.01 7.13 -4.41
N PHE A 132 -6.89 6.22 -4.01
CA PHE A 132 -6.68 4.78 -4.10
C PHE A 132 -7.69 4.13 -5.02
N ASP A 133 -7.38 2.90 -5.46
CA ASP A 133 -8.41 2.07 -6.11
C ASP A 133 -9.57 1.80 -5.16
N ILE A 134 -10.76 1.71 -5.75
CA ILE A 134 -11.98 1.42 -5.01
C ILE A 134 -12.00 -0.08 -4.64
N SER A 135 -11.99 -0.36 -3.36
CA SER A 135 -12.12 -1.71 -2.84
C SER A 135 -13.33 -1.76 -1.91
N THR A 136 -14.40 -2.39 -2.34
CA THR A 136 -15.63 -2.52 -1.53
C THR A 136 -15.39 -3.20 -0.18
N GLU A 137 -14.33 -3.99 -0.06
CA GLU A 137 -13.94 -4.68 1.18
C GLU A 137 -13.21 -3.75 2.16
N ASN A 138 -12.34 -2.87 1.66
CA ASN A 138 -11.40 -2.12 2.50
C ASN A 138 -11.66 -0.62 2.59
N GLU A 139 -12.37 -0.03 1.63
CA GLU A 139 -12.54 1.43 1.47
C GLU A 139 -12.98 2.13 2.76
N TYR A 140 -14.07 1.67 3.36
CA TYR A 140 -14.61 2.30 4.57
C TYR A 140 -13.61 2.32 5.73
N ASN A 141 -12.92 1.21 5.96
CA ASN A 141 -11.94 1.12 7.04
C ASN A 141 -10.65 1.87 6.72
N ALA A 142 -10.26 1.93 5.44
CA ALA A 142 -9.11 2.72 4.99
C ALA A 142 -9.36 4.22 5.17
N ASP A 143 -10.56 4.73 4.83
CA ASP A 143 -10.95 6.12 5.08
C ASP A 143 -10.96 6.46 6.58
N LEU A 144 -11.52 5.58 7.41
CA LEU A 144 -11.49 5.75 8.86
C LEU A 144 -10.06 5.79 9.40
N LEU A 145 -9.20 4.89 8.92
CA LEU A 145 -7.80 4.81 9.34
C LEU A 145 -7.02 6.05 8.90
N TYR A 146 -7.23 6.51 7.67
CA TYR A 146 -6.64 7.75 7.17
C TYR A 146 -7.05 8.96 8.02
N SER A 147 -8.35 9.10 8.24
CA SER A 147 -8.92 10.20 9.03
C SER A 147 -8.39 10.18 10.46
N TRP A 148 -8.29 9.01 11.06
CA TRP A 148 -7.73 8.82 12.40
C TRP A 148 -6.24 9.19 12.43
N ALA A 149 -5.43 8.66 11.53
CA ALA A 149 -4.00 8.94 11.46
C ALA A 149 -3.75 10.43 11.28
N ARG A 150 -4.44 11.05 10.33
CA ARG A 150 -4.33 12.49 10.05
C ARG A 150 -4.74 13.34 11.25
N ASN A 151 -5.82 13.01 11.95
CA ASN A 151 -6.30 13.77 13.10
C ASN A 151 -5.42 13.58 14.34
N GLY A 152 -4.82 12.42 14.48
CA GLY A 152 -3.94 12.07 15.60
C GLY A 152 -2.53 12.68 15.51
N ASP A 153 -2.04 13.02 14.31
CA ASP A 153 -0.68 13.52 14.10
C ASP A 153 -0.68 14.92 13.47
N ALA A 154 0.02 15.86 14.13
CA ALA A 154 0.17 17.24 13.64
C ALA A 154 0.91 17.29 12.28
N ARG A 155 1.90 16.41 12.07
CA ARG A 155 2.65 16.26 10.82
C ARG A 155 1.74 15.82 9.69
N PHE A 156 0.90 14.79 9.92
CA PHE A 156 -0.06 14.34 8.91
C PHE A 156 -1.11 15.41 8.59
N ARG A 157 -1.59 16.15 9.60
CA ARG A 157 -2.49 17.29 9.35
C ARG A 157 -1.86 18.37 8.48
N GLN A 158 -0.57 18.58 8.62
CA GLN A 158 0.16 19.59 7.85
C GLN A 158 0.40 19.15 6.40
N TRP A 159 0.75 17.90 6.18
CA TRP A 159 1.27 17.44 4.90
C TRP A 159 0.30 16.57 4.09
N LEU A 160 -0.82 16.14 4.66
CA LEU A 160 -1.84 15.36 3.96
C LEU A 160 -3.12 16.15 3.76
N ALA A 161 -3.77 15.97 2.61
CA ALA A 161 -5.08 16.54 2.33
C ALA A 161 -6.13 16.12 3.38
N PRO A 162 -7.23 16.88 3.57
CA PRO A 162 -8.23 16.56 4.59
C PRO A 162 -8.93 15.22 4.40
N LYS A 163 -9.02 14.74 3.17
CA LYS A 163 -9.72 13.51 2.79
C LYS A 163 -8.86 12.70 1.83
N ILE A 164 -9.06 11.40 1.86
CA ILE A 164 -8.61 10.46 0.85
C ILE A 164 -9.76 10.24 -0.15
N SER A 165 -9.42 9.96 -1.40
CA SER A 165 -10.38 9.66 -2.45
C SER A 165 -10.22 8.21 -2.91
N PHE A 166 -11.32 7.62 -3.43
CA PHE A 166 -11.30 6.29 -4.03
C PHE A 166 -11.93 6.38 -5.42
N VAL A 167 -11.27 5.78 -6.41
CA VAL A 167 -11.73 5.78 -7.81
C VAL A 167 -11.54 4.39 -8.42
N PRO A 168 -12.42 3.93 -9.31
CA PRO A 168 -12.23 2.67 -10.00
C PRO A 168 -10.95 2.72 -10.85
N TRP A 169 -10.10 1.68 -10.76
CA TRP A 169 -8.86 1.59 -11.54
C TRP A 169 -9.09 1.77 -13.06
N ARG A 170 -10.24 1.31 -13.58
CA ARG A 170 -10.60 1.47 -15.00
C ARG A 170 -10.73 2.93 -15.44
N GLU A 171 -10.99 3.84 -14.52
CA GLU A 171 -11.23 5.26 -14.78
C GLU A 171 -9.97 6.13 -14.54
N SER A 172 -8.88 5.54 -13.99
CA SER A 172 -7.70 6.30 -13.61
C SER A 172 -6.39 5.63 -14.05
N VAL A 173 -5.74 6.20 -15.03
CA VAL A 173 -4.39 5.78 -15.46
C VAL A 173 -3.40 5.80 -14.28
N ARG A 174 -3.52 6.76 -13.38
CA ARG A 174 -2.60 6.91 -12.24
C ARG A 174 -2.78 5.78 -11.24
N VAL A 175 -4.02 5.30 -11.04
CA VAL A 175 -4.29 4.09 -10.23
C VAL A 175 -3.77 2.85 -10.95
N GLN A 176 -3.95 2.73 -12.28
CA GLN A 176 -3.34 1.63 -13.05
C GLN A 176 -1.82 1.57 -12.92
N ALA A 177 -1.17 2.73 -12.85
CA ALA A 177 0.27 2.79 -12.59
C ALA A 177 0.63 2.30 -11.17
N ALA A 178 -0.21 2.61 -10.18
CA ALA A 178 -0.06 2.10 -8.82
C ALA A 178 -0.31 0.58 -8.75
N ASP A 179 -1.29 0.04 -9.49
CA ASP A 179 -1.51 -1.40 -9.65
C ASP A 179 -0.25 -2.12 -10.17
N LEU A 180 0.40 -1.57 -11.21
CA LEU A 180 1.67 -2.12 -11.70
C LEU A 180 2.72 -2.20 -10.58
N LEU A 181 2.86 -1.16 -9.77
CA LEU A 181 3.83 -1.15 -8.67
C LEU A 181 3.43 -2.12 -7.55
N ALA A 182 2.14 -2.20 -7.20
CA ALA A 182 1.63 -3.16 -6.21
C ALA A 182 1.91 -4.60 -6.66
N PHE A 183 1.65 -4.89 -7.94
CA PHE A 183 1.95 -6.19 -8.54
C PHE A 183 3.45 -6.52 -8.47
N GLU A 184 4.34 -5.60 -8.83
CA GLU A 184 5.79 -5.81 -8.74
C GLU A 184 6.23 -6.01 -7.28
N ALA A 185 5.66 -5.26 -6.33
CA ALA A 185 5.99 -5.37 -4.91
C ALA A 185 5.61 -6.75 -4.34
N TRP A 186 4.37 -7.22 -4.58
CA TRP A 186 3.98 -8.53 -4.08
C TRP A 186 4.72 -9.66 -4.78
N LYS A 187 4.98 -9.57 -6.10
CA LYS A 187 5.78 -10.56 -6.83
C LYS A 187 7.23 -10.60 -6.35
N ALA A 188 7.83 -9.47 -6.02
CA ALA A 188 9.19 -9.42 -5.48
C ALA A 188 9.28 -10.22 -4.16
N LEU A 189 8.32 -10.05 -3.25
CA LEU A 189 8.28 -10.82 -2.02
C LEU A 189 7.88 -12.29 -2.25
N ASP A 190 6.84 -12.56 -3.06
CA ASP A 190 6.39 -13.93 -3.37
C ASP A 190 7.52 -14.77 -3.99
N HIS A 191 8.34 -14.18 -4.86
CA HIS A 191 9.51 -14.85 -5.41
C HIS A 191 10.65 -15.02 -4.39
N THR A 192 10.60 -14.35 -3.26
CA THR A 192 11.54 -14.53 -2.16
C THR A 192 11.06 -15.61 -1.20
N VAL A 193 9.78 -15.61 -0.82
CA VAL A 193 9.23 -16.54 0.20
C VAL A 193 8.53 -17.75 -0.42
N GLY A 194 7.95 -17.61 -1.61
CA GLY A 194 7.23 -18.65 -2.33
C GLY A 194 8.14 -19.69 -3.01
N PRO A 195 7.55 -20.65 -3.74
CA PRO A 195 8.28 -21.74 -4.36
C PRO A 195 9.10 -21.34 -5.59
N VAL A 196 8.70 -20.26 -6.28
CA VAL A 196 9.38 -19.77 -7.50
C VAL A 196 10.34 -18.67 -7.12
N LYS A 197 11.63 -18.93 -7.24
CA LYS A 197 12.70 -17.97 -6.94
C LYS A 197 13.20 -17.34 -8.23
N ARG A 198 12.84 -16.08 -8.47
CA ARG A 198 13.36 -15.31 -9.60
C ARG A 198 13.30 -13.82 -9.32
N THR A 199 14.15 -13.04 -9.97
CA THR A 199 14.02 -11.59 -10.02
C THR A 199 13.32 -11.18 -11.32
N ARG A 200 12.39 -10.24 -11.22
CA ARG A 200 11.67 -9.72 -12.38
C ARG A 200 12.43 -8.55 -13.00
N ARG A 201 12.57 -8.57 -14.32
CA ARG A 201 13.25 -7.48 -15.05
C ARG A 201 12.52 -6.14 -14.93
N SER A 202 11.19 -6.16 -14.87
CA SER A 202 10.35 -4.99 -14.62
C SER A 202 10.69 -4.35 -13.28
N TRP A 203 10.81 -5.15 -12.23
CA TRP A 203 11.21 -4.65 -10.91
C TRP A 203 12.64 -4.12 -10.91
N GLU A 204 13.59 -4.81 -11.55
CA GLU A 204 14.96 -4.33 -11.67
C GLU A 204 15.04 -2.97 -12.37
N LEU A 205 14.24 -2.78 -13.45
CA LEU A 205 14.16 -1.53 -14.18
C LEU A 205 13.66 -0.37 -13.31
N LEU A 206 12.56 -0.57 -12.58
CA LEU A 206 12.01 0.44 -11.67
C LEU A 206 13.01 0.79 -10.57
N ARG A 207 13.57 -0.22 -9.90
CA ARG A 207 14.53 -0.06 -8.80
C ARG A 207 15.82 0.67 -9.24
N ALA A 208 16.30 0.41 -10.47
CA ALA A 208 17.51 1.04 -11.00
C ALA A 208 17.39 2.57 -11.07
N THR A 209 16.18 3.12 -11.10
CA THR A 209 15.94 4.57 -11.09
C THR A 209 16.14 5.22 -9.72
N GLN A 210 16.21 4.42 -8.64
CA GLN A 210 16.24 4.88 -7.24
C GLN A 210 15.02 5.71 -6.81
N ARG A 211 13.95 5.72 -7.62
CA ARG A 211 12.68 6.38 -7.30
C ARG A 211 11.59 5.40 -6.90
N PHE A 212 11.83 4.10 -7.12
CA PHE A 212 10.89 3.05 -6.75
C PHE A 212 11.57 2.10 -5.76
N GLU A 213 10.88 1.88 -4.64
CA GLU A 213 11.37 1.06 -3.54
C GLU A 213 10.30 0.06 -3.10
N THR A 214 10.72 -1.04 -2.48
CA THR A 214 9.82 -1.94 -1.75
C THR A 214 10.34 -2.20 -0.35
N TYR A 215 9.42 -2.21 0.61
CA TYR A 215 9.67 -2.70 1.95
C TYR A 215 8.90 -4.01 2.14
N SER A 216 9.59 -4.99 2.72
CA SER A 216 9.02 -6.32 2.91
C SER A 216 9.03 -6.71 4.37
N TYR A 217 7.86 -7.07 4.88
CA TYR A 217 7.70 -7.65 6.21
C TYR A 217 7.84 -9.16 6.08
N SER A 218 9.08 -9.65 6.24
CA SER A 218 9.46 -11.06 6.16
C SER A 218 9.29 -11.80 7.49
N GLU A 219 9.58 -13.11 7.51
CA GLU A 219 9.57 -13.91 8.72
C GLU A 219 10.48 -13.35 9.82
N ASP A 220 11.69 -12.87 9.46
CA ASP A 220 12.63 -12.30 10.44
C ASP A 220 12.04 -11.05 11.09
N TRP A 221 11.43 -10.17 10.32
CA TRP A 221 10.76 -8.99 10.86
C TRP A 221 9.65 -9.36 11.85
N PHE A 222 8.82 -10.36 11.54
CA PHE A 222 7.77 -10.81 12.46
C PHE A 222 8.32 -11.47 13.72
N ARG A 223 9.48 -12.15 13.64
CA ARG A 223 10.16 -12.73 14.81
C ARG A 223 10.68 -11.64 15.73
N ASP A 224 11.31 -10.60 15.17
CA ASP A 224 11.82 -9.46 15.94
C ASP A 224 10.65 -8.71 16.59
N LEU A 225 9.59 -8.45 15.86
CA LEU A 225 8.38 -7.84 16.41
C LEU A 225 7.79 -8.66 17.57
N LYS A 226 7.68 -9.99 17.39
CA LYS A 226 7.16 -10.86 18.45
C LYS A 226 8.07 -10.85 19.67
N ALA A 227 9.38 -10.85 19.50
CA ALA A 227 10.32 -10.75 20.62
C ALA A 227 10.12 -9.44 21.42
N HIS A 228 9.94 -8.32 20.74
CA HIS A 228 9.60 -7.03 21.39
C HIS A 228 8.24 -7.05 22.10
N LEU A 229 7.23 -7.70 21.51
CA LEU A 229 5.92 -7.87 22.15
C LEU A 229 6.03 -8.75 23.41
N ASP A 230 6.76 -9.86 23.33
CA ASP A 230 6.90 -10.82 24.45
C ASP A 230 7.78 -10.25 25.58
N SER A 231 8.72 -9.34 25.29
CA SER A 231 9.56 -8.70 26.30
C SER A 231 8.82 -7.65 27.15
N GLY A 232 7.63 -7.23 26.72
CA GLY A 232 6.90 -6.11 27.34
C GLY A 232 7.56 -4.73 27.12
N GLU A 233 8.62 -4.66 26.32
CA GLU A 233 9.29 -3.38 26.01
C GLU A 233 8.32 -2.39 25.36
N LEU A 234 7.39 -2.87 24.54
CA LEU A 234 6.38 -2.03 23.92
C LEU A 234 5.38 -1.45 24.92
N GLU A 235 5.02 -2.19 25.99
CA GLU A 235 4.21 -1.66 27.07
C GLU A 235 4.97 -0.61 27.87
N ASN A 236 6.28 -0.80 28.08
CA ASN A 236 7.13 0.16 28.77
C ASN A 236 7.44 1.40 27.92
N ILE A 237 7.57 1.27 26.60
CA ILE A 237 7.80 2.40 25.67
C ILE A 237 6.53 3.25 25.51
N VAL A 238 5.35 2.65 25.60
CA VAL A 238 4.07 3.31 25.33
C VAL A 238 3.30 3.64 26.60
N GLY A 239 3.53 2.94 27.71
CA GLY A 239 2.86 3.18 28.99
C GLY A 239 1.34 2.97 28.94
N PHE A 240 0.82 2.19 27.99
CA PHE A 240 -0.61 2.01 27.77
C PHE A 240 -1.13 0.67 28.24
N ASN A 241 -2.06 0.71 29.17
CA ASN A 241 -3.02 -0.37 29.40
C ASN A 241 -4.34 -0.10 28.64
N GLU A 242 -5.27 -1.04 28.64
CA GLU A 242 -6.56 -0.92 27.93
C GLU A 242 -7.40 0.29 28.38
N SER A 243 -7.27 0.70 29.63
CA SER A 243 -7.94 1.87 30.20
C SER A 243 -7.38 3.18 29.63
N ASP A 244 -6.05 3.27 29.55
CA ASP A 244 -5.35 4.43 29.01
C ASP A 244 -5.60 4.59 27.52
N TYR A 245 -5.74 3.49 26.79
CA TYR A 245 -6.13 3.48 25.38
C TYR A 245 -7.54 4.05 25.15
N LYS A 246 -8.51 3.70 25.98
CA LYS A 246 -9.87 4.28 25.93
C LYS A 246 -9.87 5.77 26.28
N ALA A 247 -9.01 6.21 27.20
CA ALA A 247 -8.81 7.61 27.49
C ALA A 247 -8.15 8.34 26.33
N TRP A 248 -7.16 7.73 25.68
CA TRP A 248 -6.45 8.25 24.52
C TRP A 248 -7.36 8.42 23.29
N LEU A 249 -8.24 7.48 22.99
CA LEU A 249 -9.26 7.64 21.95
C LEU A 249 -10.17 8.86 22.14
N LYS A 250 -10.28 9.34 23.40
CA LYS A 250 -11.06 10.55 23.73
C LYS A 250 -10.29 11.84 23.69
N THR A 251 -8.98 11.79 23.75
CA THR A 251 -8.12 12.97 23.89
C THR A 251 -7.18 13.10 22.70
N THR A 252 -7.51 13.38 21.57
CA THR A 252 -6.84 13.67 20.29
C THR A 252 -5.37 14.17 20.34
N GLY A 253 -4.56 13.78 21.33
CA GLY A 253 -3.19 14.26 21.58
C GLY A 253 -2.09 13.22 21.44
N CYS A 254 -2.25 12.19 20.61
CA CYS A 254 -1.32 11.07 20.56
C CYS A 254 -0.06 11.29 19.78
N GLN A 255 1.04 10.86 20.38
CA GLN A 255 2.29 10.60 19.65
C GLN A 255 2.18 9.24 18.94
N HIS A 256 2.41 9.23 17.63
CA HIS A 256 2.44 8.00 16.86
C HIS A 256 3.68 7.18 17.22
N SER A 257 3.44 5.99 17.75
CA SER A 257 4.44 4.95 17.85
C SER A 257 3.92 3.69 17.13
N ILE A 258 4.80 2.81 16.73
CA ILE A 258 4.46 1.51 16.12
C ILE A 258 3.47 0.75 17.00
N SER A 259 3.58 0.86 18.35
CA SER A 259 2.68 0.18 19.26
C SER A 259 1.29 0.80 19.32
N ASN A 260 1.13 2.11 19.13
CA ASN A 260 -0.19 2.74 18.98
C ASN A 260 -0.90 2.23 17.74
N LEU A 261 -0.16 1.98 16.67
CA LEU A 261 -0.68 1.35 15.47
C LEU A 261 -1.20 -0.07 15.75
N PHE A 262 -0.45 -0.89 16.50
CA PHE A 262 -0.90 -2.24 16.85
C PHE A 262 -2.14 -2.25 17.74
N HIS A 263 -2.23 -1.35 18.71
CA HIS A 263 -3.43 -1.20 19.53
C HIS A 263 -4.65 -0.75 18.72
N PHE A 264 -4.45 0.20 17.80
CA PHE A 264 -5.51 0.65 16.90
C PHE A 264 -5.93 -0.44 15.91
N LEU A 265 -4.98 -1.14 15.32
CA LEU A 265 -5.26 -2.28 14.43
C LEU A 265 -5.97 -3.41 15.18
N GLY A 266 -5.58 -3.71 16.42
CA GLY A 266 -6.28 -4.65 17.28
C GLY A 266 -7.72 -4.20 17.64
N TRP A 267 -7.96 -2.90 17.74
CA TRP A 267 -9.30 -2.35 17.95
C TRP A 267 -10.16 -2.44 16.68
N ILE A 268 -9.60 -2.14 15.49
CA ILE A 268 -10.28 -2.35 14.20
C ILE A 268 -10.64 -3.82 14.03
N SER A 269 -9.72 -4.76 14.30
CA SER A 269 -9.99 -6.20 14.22
C SER A 269 -11.19 -6.60 15.07
N LYS A 270 -11.23 -6.17 16.33
CA LYS A 270 -12.36 -6.43 17.21
C LYS A 270 -13.67 -5.81 16.72
N LYS A 271 -13.64 -4.70 15.99
CA LYS A 271 -14.84 -4.08 15.39
C LYS A 271 -15.29 -4.78 14.11
N ILE A 272 -14.35 -5.30 13.31
CA ILE A 272 -14.65 -6.11 12.12
C ILE A 272 -15.31 -7.42 12.55
N ASP A 273 -14.77 -8.07 13.59
CA ASP A 273 -15.32 -9.33 14.13
C ASP A 273 -16.66 -9.16 14.86
N ASN A 274 -16.94 -7.95 15.36
CA ASN A 274 -18.20 -7.59 16.02
C ASN A 274 -18.72 -6.26 15.44
N PRO A 275 -19.36 -6.26 14.27
CA PRO A 275 -19.94 -5.04 13.73
C PRO A 275 -21.01 -4.54 14.73
N VAL A 276 -20.68 -3.50 15.47
CA VAL A 276 -21.66 -2.76 16.26
C VAL A 276 -22.64 -2.20 15.25
N THR A 277 -23.85 -2.73 15.24
CA THR A 277 -24.98 -2.11 14.53
C THR A 277 -24.97 -0.63 14.88
N ALA A 278 -24.72 0.20 13.86
CA ALA A 278 -24.77 1.64 14.01
C ALA A 278 -26.14 2.05 14.57
N PRO A 279 -26.20 3.05 15.46
CA PRO A 279 -27.45 3.55 15.99
C PRO A 279 -28.34 4.17 14.94
#